data_7c6e657c9b5e23963cee36ae409cabb1
#
_entry.id   7c6e657c9b5e23963cee36ae409cabb1
#
_cell.length_a   1.000
_cell.length_b   1.000
_cell.length_c   1.000
_cell.angle_alpha   90.00
_cell.angle_beta   90.00
_cell.angle_gamma   90.00
#
_symmetry.space_group_name_H-M   'P 1'
#
loop_
_entity.id
_entity.type
_entity.pdbx_description
1 polymer ?
#
loop_
_entity_poly.entity_id
_entity_poly.type
_entity_poly.pdbx_seq_one_letter_code
_entity_poly.pdbx_strand_id
1 'polypeptide(L)'
;MLKQVLVTVSYVAVCLTTACMPQADNLNLLAEDQNRTMIEDDGSVILMADALTVKRGSVSNQGLSVVSEQSMSGTQDNWNDYLELSPDSTRFIGDFTFTLPAEILFSDVESLAIHTNAIGEAKSEQRWLFRIRDHLNSRWFTVGDNTEAESWVWQAQSLYISLPAEHFIDNQNQITVRVQSNNDYDVGNLDYLVVEAALTTGSDTDPGDGDDSGDGNGDGNTQTWWQPSPADALTWQWQLQGSIDHSFNVDVYDIDLFDTSAAEIAQLKDEGRVVICYFSAGTYEGWREDWRQFFSFITDDSYNGNKPPFAGKMDDWDERWLDIRRIDLLGPIMNARLDLAKEKGCDAVEPDNMDAWTPDNASAVNLSPALTGEDQIRYNQWLADEAHARGLSIGLKNDVDQLDALVAHYDWALNEQCFQYNECEGYSVFTQANKAVFGVEYQGDINTICTKADQLSLFWMKKKLSLQAWRQGCEDY
;
A
#
# COMPACT_ATOMS: atom_id res chain seq x y z
N MET A 1 -9.69 67.07 5.74
CA MET A 1 -10.00 67.33 4.32
C MET A 1 -9.35 66.19 3.55
N LEU A 2 -10.14 65.15 3.24
CA LEU A 2 -9.73 64.02 2.47
C LEU A 2 -9.79 64.36 0.98
N LYS A 3 -8.78 63.97 0.26
CA LYS A 3 -8.85 63.86 -1.23
C LYS A 3 -8.79 62.41 -1.60
N GLN A 4 -9.93 61.90 -2.06
CA GLN A 4 -10.01 60.64 -2.83
C GLN A 4 -9.39 60.89 -4.22
N VAL A 5 -8.54 59.96 -4.67
CA VAL A 5 -8.09 59.91 -6.05
C VAL A 5 -8.76 58.69 -6.67
N LEU A 6 -9.72 58.94 -7.55
CA LEU A 6 -10.27 57.95 -8.45
C LEU A 6 -9.24 57.71 -9.59
N VAL A 7 -8.83 56.48 -9.81
CA VAL A 7 -8.12 56.09 -11.02
C VAL A 7 -9.13 55.38 -11.95
N THR A 8 -9.52 56.09 -12.99
CA THR A 8 -10.30 55.52 -14.10
C THR A 8 -9.35 54.89 -15.10
N VAL A 9 -9.47 53.58 -15.30
CA VAL A 9 -8.77 52.87 -16.39
C VAL A 9 -9.69 52.81 -17.59
N SER A 10 -9.32 53.54 -18.66
CA SER A 10 -10.03 53.52 -19.94
C SER A 10 -9.51 52.34 -20.77
N TYR A 11 -10.40 51.45 -21.15
CA TYR A 11 -10.12 50.44 -22.16
C TYR A 11 -10.31 51.02 -23.57
N VAL A 12 -9.25 50.98 -24.38
CA VAL A 12 -9.32 51.24 -25.81
C VAL A 12 -9.39 49.88 -26.51
N ALA A 13 -10.54 49.55 -27.06
CA ALA A 13 -10.70 48.39 -27.92
C ALA A 13 -10.20 48.73 -29.33
N VAL A 14 -9.19 48.01 -29.81
CA VAL A 14 -8.83 47.96 -31.21
C VAL A 14 -9.21 46.57 -31.74
N CYS A 15 -10.31 46.51 -32.46
CA CYS A 15 -10.72 45.36 -33.23
C CYS A 15 -9.91 45.29 -34.55
N LEU A 16 -9.07 44.29 -34.73
CA LEU A 16 -8.59 43.82 -36.03
C LEU A 16 -8.86 42.31 -36.12
N THR A 17 -9.65 41.98 -37.14
CA THR A 17 -10.16 40.66 -37.48
C THR A 17 -9.11 39.63 -37.78
N THR A 18 -8.86 38.69 -36.85
CA THR A 18 -8.51 37.30 -37.09
C THR A 18 -8.85 36.54 -35.79
N ALA A 19 -9.48 35.38 -35.91
CA ALA A 19 -10.04 34.62 -34.80
C ALA A 19 -9.03 34.37 -33.70
N CYS A 20 -9.11 35.11 -32.60
CA CYS A 20 -8.51 34.76 -31.32
C CYS A 20 -9.50 33.84 -30.60
N MET A 21 -9.17 32.56 -30.54
CA MET A 21 -9.72 31.71 -29.49
C MET A 21 -9.24 32.27 -28.15
N PRO A 22 -10.08 32.43 -27.12
CA PRO A 22 -9.61 32.83 -25.81
C PRO A 22 -8.72 31.71 -25.27
N GLN A 23 -7.46 32.07 -24.96
CA GLN A 23 -6.58 31.26 -24.14
C GLN A 23 -7.28 31.15 -22.78
N ALA A 24 -7.54 29.93 -22.31
CA ALA A 24 -8.15 29.73 -21.02
C ALA A 24 -7.21 30.31 -19.95
N ASP A 25 -7.58 31.43 -19.35
CA ASP A 25 -6.92 31.94 -18.17
C ASP A 25 -7.13 30.90 -17.08
N ASN A 26 -6.03 30.35 -16.53
CA ASN A 26 -6.08 29.43 -15.41
C ASN A 26 -6.76 30.14 -14.22
N LEU A 27 -7.92 29.65 -13.80
CA LEU A 27 -8.58 30.14 -12.60
C LEU A 27 -7.80 29.65 -11.39
N ASN A 28 -7.31 30.58 -10.56
CA ASN A 28 -6.67 30.29 -9.28
C ASN A 28 -7.58 30.71 -8.14
N LEU A 29 -8.01 29.76 -7.32
CA LEU A 29 -8.64 30.00 -6.02
C LEU A 29 -7.55 29.89 -4.94
N LEU A 30 -7.48 30.88 -4.05
CA LEU A 30 -6.61 30.89 -2.88
C LEU A 30 -7.47 30.78 -1.63
N ALA A 31 -6.97 30.11 -0.61
CA ALA A 31 -7.61 30.11 0.69
C ALA A 31 -7.53 31.52 1.35
N GLU A 32 -8.58 31.90 2.06
CA GLU A 32 -8.64 33.19 2.71
C GLU A 32 -7.79 33.27 4.01
N ASP A 33 -7.44 32.11 4.60
CA ASP A 33 -6.64 31.99 5.82
C ASP A 33 -5.37 31.17 5.60
N GLN A 34 -4.22 31.61 6.11
CA GLN A 34 -2.89 31.05 5.92
C GLN A 34 -2.45 30.12 7.09
N ASN A 35 -3.33 29.42 7.76
CA ASN A 35 -2.91 28.42 8.77
C ASN A 35 -3.97 27.32 8.85
N ARG A 36 -3.96 26.43 7.86
CA ARG A 36 -5.00 25.41 7.69
C ARG A 36 -4.42 24.02 7.95
N THR A 37 -3.91 23.84 9.17
CA THR A 37 -3.33 22.58 9.61
C THR A 37 -3.92 22.22 10.96
N MET A 38 -4.35 21.00 11.15
CA MET A 38 -4.72 20.43 12.45
C MET A 38 -3.71 19.34 12.81
N ILE A 39 -3.40 19.23 14.10
CA ILE A 39 -2.59 18.12 14.63
C ILE A 39 -3.57 17.24 15.39
N GLU A 40 -3.63 15.98 15.01
CA GLU A 40 -4.48 14.97 15.65
C GLU A 40 -3.82 14.40 16.92
N ASP A 41 -4.62 13.75 17.75
CA ASP A 41 -4.15 13.19 19.03
C ASP A 41 -3.11 12.06 18.84
N ASP A 42 -3.03 11.44 17.69
CA ASP A 42 -2.06 10.42 17.31
C ASP A 42 -0.73 10.98 16.75
N GLY A 43 -0.64 12.33 16.65
CA GLY A 43 0.53 13.03 16.14
C GLY A 43 0.53 13.21 14.62
N SER A 44 -0.49 12.76 13.89
CA SER A 44 -0.63 13.05 12.47
C SER A 44 -1.02 14.50 12.22
N VAL A 45 -0.76 15.01 11.03
CA VAL A 45 -1.00 16.39 10.62
C VAL A 45 -1.96 16.40 9.45
N ILE A 46 -3.13 17.00 9.64
CA ILE A 46 -4.12 17.19 8.58
C ILE A 46 -3.87 18.51 7.88
N LEU A 47 -3.57 18.45 6.60
CA LEU A 47 -3.33 19.59 5.72
C LEU A 47 -4.60 19.88 4.90
N MET A 48 -5.07 21.12 4.97
CA MET A 48 -6.17 21.62 4.16
C MET A 48 -5.64 22.31 2.91
N ALA A 49 -6.41 22.33 1.82
CA ALA A 49 -5.99 22.92 0.56
C ALA A 49 -5.76 24.43 0.67
N ASP A 50 -4.58 24.91 0.31
CA ASP A 50 -4.20 26.33 0.26
C ASP A 50 -4.62 27.00 -1.03
N ALA A 51 -4.56 26.25 -2.14
CA ALA A 51 -4.86 26.75 -3.47
C ALA A 51 -5.47 25.66 -4.37
N LEU A 52 -6.28 26.08 -5.32
CA LEU A 52 -6.76 25.28 -6.44
C LEU A 52 -6.44 26.00 -7.75
N THR A 53 -5.68 25.35 -8.61
CA THR A 53 -5.43 25.80 -9.98
C THR A 53 -6.23 24.95 -10.96
N VAL A 54 -7.27 25.53 -11.56
CA VAL A 54 -8.07 24.85 -12.59
C VAL A 54 -7.31 24.89 -13.91
N LYS A 55 -6.95 23.74 -14.43
CA LYS A 55 -6.25 23.56 -15.71
C LYS A 55 -7.23 23.34 -16.87
N ARG A 56 -8.38 22.71 -16.59
CA ARG A 56 -9.47 22.46 -17.53
C ARG A 56 -10.81 22.43 -16.82
N GLY A 57 -11.84 22.96 -17.49
CA GLY A 57 -13.17 23.09 -16.92
C GLY A 57 -13.32 24.35 -16.07
N SER A 58 -14.24 24.31 -15.14
CA SER A 58 -14.52 25.41 -14.19
C SER A 58 -14.97 24.85 -12.85
N VAL A 59 -14.95 25.69 -11.82
CA VAL A 59 -15.49 25.37 -10.49
C VAL A 59 -16.54 26.41 -10.09
N SER A 60 -17.45 26.02 -9.20
CA SER A 60 -18.37 26.95 -8.56
C SER A 60 -17.62 28.05 -7.79
N ASN A 61 -18.28 29.18 -7.55
CA ASN A 61 -17.70 30.34 -6.86
C ASN A 61 -17.55 30.17 -5.34
N GLN A 62 -17.48 28.92 -4.85
CA GLN A 62 -17.23 28.64 -3.44
C GLN A 62 -15.72 28.77 -3.13
N GLY A 63 -15.40 29.20 -1.92
CA GLY A 63 -14.02 29.22 -1.44
C GLY A 63 -13.53 27.80 -1.09
N LEU A 64 -12.22 27.62 -0.95
CA LEU A 64 -11.62 26.33 -0.57
C LEU A 64 -11.99 25.86 0.84
N SER A 65 -12.59 26.72 1.67
CA SER A 65 -13.07 26.34 3.00
C SER A 65 -14.17 25.27 2.97
N VAL A 66 -14.92 25.15 1.87
CA VAL A 66 -15.99 24.15 1.75
C VAL A 66 -15.46 22.71 1.59
N VAL A 67 -14.19 22.52 1.31
CA VAL A 67 -13.57 21.18 1.21
C VAL A 67 -12.67 20.84 2.40
N SER A 68 -12.74 21.61 3.50
CA SER A 68 -11.92 21.39 4.69
C SER A 68 -12.64 20.63 5.80
N GLU A 69 -13.96 20.50 5.75
CA GLU A 69 -14.76 19.72 6.70
C GLU A 69 -15.80 18.92 5.94
N GLN A 70 -15.89 17.63 6.24
CA GLN A 70 -16.90 16.77 5.63
C GLN A 70 -18.27 17.09 6.19
N SER A 71 -19.17 17.59 5.35
CA SER A 71 -20.52 18.03 5.72
C SER A 71 -21.64 17.22 5.03
N MET A 72 -21.36 16.59 3.87
CA MET A 72 -22.32 15.90 3.05
C MET A 72 -22.29 14.37 3.24
N SER A 73 -23.45 13.73 3.13
CA SER A 73 -23.58 12.28 3.16
C SER A 73 -24.84 11.82 2.41
N GLY A 74 -24.86 10.55 1.99
CA GLY A 74 -25.97 9.96 1.26
C GLY A 74 -26.28 10.71 -0.02
N THR A 75 -27.49 11.24 -0.17
CA THR A 75 -27.93 12.02 -1.34
C THR A 75 -28.22 13.49 -1.00
N GLN A 76 -27.60 14.00 0.07
CA GLN A 76 -27.77 15.41 0.45
C GLN A 76 -27.25 16.33 -0.64
N ASP A 77 -27.91 17.46 -0.80
CA ASP A 77 -27.53 18.50 -1.76
C ASP A 77 -27.71 19.88 -1.11
N ASN A 78 -26.58 20.44 -0.64
CA ASN A 78 -26.51 21.80 -0.17
C ASN A 78 -25.41 22.54 -0.94
N TRP A 79 -25.80 23.23 -1.97
CA TRP A 79 -24.94 23.94 -2.91
C TRP A 79 -23.87 24.85 -2.25
N ASN A 80 -24.07 25.29 -1.02
CA ASN A 80 -23.12 26.17 -0.34
C ASN A 80 -21.97 25.42 0.35
N ASP A 81 -22.03 24.12 0.45
CA ASP A 81 -21.15 23.31 1.27
C ASP A 81 -20.20 22.38 0.46
N TYR A 82 -20.15 22.56 -0.87
CA TYR A 82 -19.23 21.80 -1.73
C TYR A 82 -18.74 22.62 -2.93
N LEU A 83 -17.64 22.18 -3.54
CA LEU A 83 -17.21 22.64 -4.86
C LEU A 83 -17.86 21.81 -5.95
N GLU A 84 -18.52 22.43 -6.93
CA GLU A 84 -18.87 21.77 -8.15
C GLU A 84 -17.73 21.88 -9.16
N LEU A 85 -17.30 20.73 -9.67
CA LEU A 85 -16.22 20.57 -10.63
C LEU A 85 -16.84 20.30 -11.99
N SER A 86 -16.88 21.32 -12.84
CA SER A 86 -17.55 21.23 -14.14
C SER A 86 -16.53 21.01 -15.26
N PRO A 87 -16.59 19.88 -15.99
CA PRO A 87 -15.75 19.63 -17.15
C PRO A 87 -15.91 20.68 -18.25
N ASP A 88 -14.85 20.93 -19.04
CA ASP A 88 -14.99 21.57 -20.35
C ASP A 88 -15.52 20.55 -21.39
N SER A 89 -15.44 20.82 -22.68
CA SER A 89 -15.86 19.88 -23.72
C SER A 89 -15.05 18.57 -23.80
N THR A 90 -14.18 18.30 -22.83
CA THR A 90 -13.31 17.12 -22.81
C THR A 90 -13.25 16.45 -21.45
N ARG A 91 -13.00 17.23 -20.37
CA ARG A 91 -12.84 16.73 -18.99
C ARG A 91 -12.60 17.89 -18.02
N PHE A 92 -12.64 17.60 -16.74
CA PHE A 92 -12.16 18.49 -15.69
C PHE A 92 -10.71 18.14 -15.28
N ILE A 93 -9.89 19.14 -14.96
CA ILE A 93 -8.57 18.99 -14.32
C ILE A 93 -8.37 20.15 -13.35
N GLY A 94 -8.27 19.85 -12.06
CA GLY A 94 -7.94 20.80 -10.98
C GLY A 94 -6.79 20.30 -10.12
N ASP A 95 -5.79 21.15 -9.88
CA ASP A 95 -4.63 20.88 -9.02
C ASP A 95 -4.80 21.61 -7.69
N PHE A 96 -4.97 20.87 -6.61
CA PHE A 96 -5.04 21.36 -5.24
C PHE A 96 -3.64 21.33 -4.63
N THR A 97 -3.23 22.38 -3.98
CA THR A 97 -1.94 22.51 -3.29
C THR A 97 -2.14 22.54 -1.79
N PHE A 98 -1.33 21.79 -1.06
CA PHE A 98 -1.29 21.68 0.38
C PHE A 98 0.13 22.00 0.83
N THR A 99 0.30 22.75 1.93
CA THR A 99 1.63 23.12 2.41
C THR A 99 1.88 22.51 3.78
N LEU A 100 2.94 21.73 3.88
CA LEU A 100 3.42 21.19 5.15
C LEU A 100 3.99 22.33 6.00
N PRO A 101 3.65 22.43 7.30
CA PRO A 101 4.21 23.45 8.21
C PRO A 101 5.74 23.47 8.17
N ALA A 102 6.32 24.67 8.26
CA ALA A 102 7.77 24.87 8.10
C ALA A 102 8.60 24.21 9.21
N GLU A 103 8.00 23.91 10.34
CA GLU A 103 8.58 23.18 11.47
C GLU A 103 8.65 21.67 11.27
N ILE A 104 7.93 21.13 10.29
CA ILE A 104 7.92 19.70 9.94
C ILE A 104 8.83 19.50 8.74
N LEU A 105 9.89 18.70 8.92
CA LEU A 105 10.75 18.32 7.81
C LEU A 105 10.08 17.19 7.01
N PHE A 106 10.28 17.18 5.70
CA PHE A 106 9.77 16.08 4.87
C PHE A 106 10.32 14.70 5.32
N SER A 107 11.53 14.68 5.93
CA SER A 107 12.12 13.47 6.54
C SER A 107 11.39 12.97 7.78
N ASP A 108 10.55 13.79 8.38
CA ASP A 108 9.76 13.44 9.55
C ASP A 108 8.37 12.88 9.16
N VAL A 109 8.07 12.87 7.86
CA VAL A 109 6.81 12.34 7.32
C VAL A 109 6.99 10.88 6.94
N GLU A 110 6.33 10.00 7.68
CA GLU A 110 6.37 8.55 7.50
C GLU A 110 5.47 8.10 6.33
N SER A 111 4.26 8.64 6.27
CA SER A 111 3.31 8.31 5.21
C SER A 111 2.36 9.46 4.91
N LEU A 112 1.69 9.38 3.76
CA LEU A 112 0.65 10.32 3.33
C LEU A 112 -0.64 9.56 3.02
N ALA A 113 -1.78 10.20 3.33
CA ALA A 113 -3.08 9.76 2.86
C ALA A 113 -3.89 10.94 2.32
N ILE A 114 -4.75 10.70 1.33
CA ILE A 114 -5.72 11.68 0.84
C ILE A 114 -7.10 11.25 1.32
N HIS A 115 -7.75 12.09 2.12
CA HIS A 115 -9.12 11.88 2.54
C HIS A 115 -10.04 12.74 1.68
N THR A 116 -11.07 12.13 1.12
CA THR A 116 -11.98 12.81 0.20
C THR A 116 -13.43 12.38 0.44
N ASN A 117 -14.36 13.28 0.18
CA ASN A 117 -15.79 12.99 0.07
C ASN A 117 -16.31 13.63 -1.20
N ALA A 118 -16.73 12.81 -2.15
CA ALA A 118 -17.12 13.25 -3.47
C ALA A 118 -18.43 12.59 -3.91
N ILE A 119 -19.13 13.23 -4.84
CA ILE A 119 -20.35 12.73 -5.47
C ILE A 119 -20.29 13.04 -6.97
N GLY A 120 -20.89 12.18 -7.78
CA GLY A 120 -21.00 12.32 -9.22
C GLY A 120 -21.63 11.09 -9.83
N GLU A 121 -21.46 10.90 -11.12
CA GLU A 121 -21.91 9.69 -11.79
C GLU A 121 -21.11 8.47 -11.38
N ALA A 122 -21.73 7.29 -11.51
CA ALA A 122 -21.02 6.03 -11.32
C ALA A 122 -19.82 5.90 -12.27
N LYS A 123 -18.79 5.20 -11.85
CA LYS A 123 -17.53 5.02 -12.62
C LYS A 123 -17.75 4.51 -14.05
N SER A 124 -18.81 3.73 -14.30
CA SER A 124 -19.15 3.22 -15.63
C SER A 124 -19.49 4.32 -16.63
N GLU A 125 -20.03 5.45 -16.16
CA GLU A 125 -20.41 6.61 -16.98
C GLU A 125 -19.30 7.67 -16.97
N GLN A 126 -18.77 7.99 -15.80
CA GLN A 126 -17.70 8.97 -15.64
C GLN A 126 -16.73 8.58 -14.52
N ARG A 127 -15.45 8.53 -14.84
CA ARG A 127 -14.41 8.22 -13.87
C ARG A 127 -13.78 9.50 -13.35
N TRP A 128 -13.81 9.68 -12.01
CA TRP A 128 -13.11 10.74 -11.30
C TRP A 128 -11.85 10.15 -10.65
N LEU A 129 -10.69 10.70 -10.98
CA LEU A 129 -9.37 10.24 -10.55
C LEU A 129 -8.79 11.20 -9.53
N PHE A 130 -8.27 10.64 -8.45
CA PHE A 130 -7.44 11.35 -7.47
C PHE A 130 -5.97 10.97 -7.72
N ARG A 131 -5.13 11.98 -7.96
CA ARG A 131 -3.72 11.76 -8.33
C ARG A 131 -2.84 12.70 -7.53
N ILE A 132 -1.66 12.23 -7.14
CA ILE A 132 -0.65 13.05 -6.46
C ILE A 132 0.55 13.28 -7.35
N ARG A 133 1.22 14.43 -7.21
CA ARG A 133 2.40 14.76 -7.98
C ARG A 133 3.62 14.08 -7.39
N ASP A 134 4.24 13.17 -8.13
CA ASP A 134 5.57 12.63 -7.85
C ASP A 134 6.61 13.62 -8.42
N HIS A 135 7.24 14.40 -7.54
CA HIS A 135 8.18 15.47 -7.92
C HIS A 135 9.52 14.89 -8.37
N LEU A 136 9.99 13.79 -7.75
CA LEU A 136 11.27 13.14 -8.09
C LEU A 136 11.24 12.57 -9.50
N ASN A 137 10.13 11.95 -9.91
CA ASN A 137 9.99 11.35 -11.23
C ASN A 137 9.25 12.24 -12.23
N SER A 138 8.86 13.46 -11.84
CA SER A 138 8.14 14.42 -12.69
C SER A 138 6.85 13.87 -13.30
N ARG A 139 6.13 13.00 -12.60
CA ARG A 139 4.91 12.32 -13.07
C ARG A 139 3.74 12.47 -12.10
N TRP A 140 2.56 12.05 -12.54
CA TRP A 140 1.36 11.96 -11.71
C TRP A 140 1.12 10.52 -11.32
N PHE A 141 1.04 10.26 -10.02
CA PHE A 141 0.69 8.98 -9.45
C PHE A 141 -0.82 8.95 -9.17
N THR A 142 -1.54 7.91 -9.62
CA THR A 142 -2.97 7.76 -9.33
C THR A 142 -3.12 7.03 -8.01
N VAL A 143 -3.77 7.66 -7.04
CA VAL A 143 -3.99 7.11 -5.69
C VAL A 143 -5.33 6.39 -5.61
N GLY A 144 -6.35 6.89 -6.31
CA GLY A 144 -7.67 6.27 -6.31
C GLY A 144 -8.62 6.89 -7.33
N ASP A 145 -9.84 6.39 -7.33
CA ASP A 145 -10.94 6.88 -8.17
C ASP A 145 -12.33 6.61 -7.51
N ASN A 146 -13.40 6.93 -8.21
CA ASN A 146 -14.77 6.67 -7.78
C ASN A 146 -15.26 5.24 -8.05
N THR A 147 -14.42 4.22 -7.82
CA THR A 147 -14.72 2.81 -8.17
C THR A 147 -15.96 2.27 -7.47
N GLU A 148 -16.11 2.60 -6.18
CA GLU A 148 -17.21 2.10 -5.34
C GLU A 148 -18.44 3.04 -5.35
N ALA A 149 -18.38 4.18 -6.07
CA ALA A 149 -19.43 5.18 -6.04
C ALA A 149 -20.69 4.71 -6.77
N GLU A 150 -21.82 4.73 -6.06
CA GLU A 150 -23.14 4.75 -6.68
C GLU A 150 -23.38 6.13 -7.30
N SER A 151 -24.11 6.19 -8.43
CA SER A 151 -24.44 7.45 -9.08
C SER A 151 -25.19 8.39 -8.12
N TRP A 152 -24.63 9.60 -7.94
CA TRP A 152 -25.18 10.67 -7.09
C TRP A 152 -25.42 10.29 -5.63
N VAL A 153 -24.48 9.50 -5.06
CA VAL A 153 -24.36 9.22 -3.63
C VAL A 153 -22.98 9.66 -3.13
N TRP A 154 -22.94 10.47 -2.07
CA TRP A 154 -21.69 10.92 -1.46
C TRP A 154 -20.87 9.73 -0.93
N GLN A 155 -19.62 9.69 -1.33
CA GLN A 155 -18.69 8.64 -0.93
C GLN A 155 -17.45 9.24 -0.29
N ALA A 156 -17.27 8.97 0.99
CA ALA A 156 -16.04 9.25 1.70
C ALA A 156 -15.03 8.13 1.46
N GLN A 157 -13.77 8.50 1.20
CA GLN A 157 -12.67 7.56 0.95
C GLN A 157 -11.40 8.05 1.62
N SER A 158 -10.58 7.09 2.09
CA SER A 158 -9.20 7.32 2.52
C SER A 158 -8.27 6.62 1.54
N LEU A 159 -7.45 7.37 0.83
CA LEU A 159 -6.59 6.91 -0.24
C LEU A 159 -5.14 6.99 0.25
N TYR A 160 -4.59 5.86 0.66
CA TYR A 160 -3.23 5.77 1.19
C TYR A 160 -2.19 5.77 0.08
N ILE A 161 -1.03 6.37 0.35
CA ILE A 161 0.04 6.57 -0.61
C ILE A 161 1.21 5.67 -0.23
N SER A 162 1.46 4.68 -1.08
CA SER A 162 2.41 3.59 -0.86
C SER A 162 3.84 3.84 -1.37
N LEU A 163 4.23 5.09 -1.55
CA LEU A 163 5.60 5.50 -1.84
C LEU A 163 6.10 6.42 -0.72
N PRO A 164 7.42 6.49 -0.49
CA PRO A 164 7.97 7.41 0.50
C PRO A 164 7.47 8.84 0.27
N ALA A 165 7.11 9.53 1.35
CA ALA A 165 6.53 10.88 1.32
C ALA A 165 7.41 11.90 0.57
N GLU A 166 8.74 11.71 0.56
CA GLU A 166 9.71 12.53 -0.16
C GLU A 166 9.47 12.61 -1.67
N HIS A 167 8.76 11.63 -2.27
CA HIS A 167 8.38 11.69 -3.68
C HIS A 167 7.33 12.76 -3.95
N PHE A 168 6.52 13.11 -2.96
CA PHE A 168 5.31 13.90 -3.12
C PHE A 168 5.39 15.29 -2.48
N ILE A 169 6.42 15.53 -1.67
CA ILE A 169 6.69 16.83 -1.05
C ILE A 169 7.80 17.54 -1.84
N ASP A 170 7.52 18.70 -2.38
CA ASP A 170 8.49 19.45 -3.17
C ASP A 170 9.45 20.27 -2.29
N ASN A 171 10.40 20.95 -2.91
CA ASN A 171 11.39 21.81 -2.23
C ASN A 171 10.81 23.08 -1.58
N GLN A 172 9.50 23.28 -1.68
CA GLN A 172 8.74 24.35 -1.03
C GLN A 172 7.81 23.81 0.06
N ASN A 173 8.00 22.55 0.46
CA ASN A 173 7.12 21.80 1.37
C ASN A 173 5.68 21.69 0.88
N GLN A 174 5.48 21.63 -0.45
CA GLN A 174 4.15 21.57 -1.04
C GLN A 174 3.84 20.17 -1.58
N ILE A 175 2.60 19.75 -1.36
CA ILE A 175 2.00 18.54 -1.91
C ILE A 175 0.95 18.99 -2.92
N THR A 176 0.93 18.37 -4.10
CA THR A 176 -0.07 18.68 -5.14
C THR A 176 -0.92 17.48 -5.44
N VAL A 177 -2.23 17.61 -5.20
CA VAL A 177 -3.24 16.59 -5.51
C VAL A 177 -4.07 17.06 -6.71
N ARG A 178 -4.18 16.22 -7.72
CA ARG A 178 -5.02 16.46 -8.90
C ARG A 178 -6.31 15.68 -8.82
N VAL A 179 -7.41 16.39 -8.97
CA VAL A 179 -8.73 15.82 -9.22
C VAL A 179 -9.04 15.98 -10.71
N GLN A 180 -9.35 14.90 -11.40
CA GLN A 180 -9.69 14.97 -12.83
C GLN A 180 -10.77 13.97 -13.21
N SER A 181 -11.66 14.36 -14.14
CA SER A 181 -12.55 13.42 -14.82
C SER A 181 -11.89 12.83 -16.08
N ASN A 182 -12.35 11.67 -16.52
CA ASN A 182 -11.90 11.04 -17.76
C ASN A 182 -12.65 11.58 -19.01
N ASN A 183 -13.83 12.17 -18.82
CA ASN A 183 -14.69 12.71 -19.88
C ASN A 183 -15.46 13.95 -19.38
N ASP A 184 -16.37 14.47 -20.22
CA ASP A 184 -17.22 15.64 -19.99
C ASP A 184 -18.70 15.28 -19.79
N TYR A 185 -18.99 14.04 -19.31
CA TYR A 185 -20.34 13.51 -19.23
C TYR A 185 -21.23 14.32 -18.26
N ASP A 186 -20.74 14.55 -17.03
CA ASP A 186 -21.43 15.37 -16.03
C ASP A 186 -20.43 16.06 -15.08
N VAL A 187 -20.96 16.87 -14.17
CA VAL A 187 -20.17 17.49 -13.08
C VAL A 187 -19.84 16.47 -12.00
N GLY A 188 -18.85 16.78 -11.19
CA GLY A 188 -18.57 16.11 -9.91
C GLY A 188 -18.52 17.12 -8.79
N ASN A 189 -19.02 16.76 -7.63
CA ASN A 189 -19.00 17.64 -6.46
C ASN A 189 -18.04 17.11 -5.41
N LEU A 190 -17.33 18.04 -4.75
CA LEU A 190 -16.30 17.74 -3.75
C LEU A 190 -16.61 18.53 -2.48
N ASP A 191 -16.92 17.79 -1.40
CA ASP A 191 -17.25 18.33 -0.07
C ASP A 191 -16.05 18.25 0.88
N TYR A 192 -15.13 17.32 0.66
CA TYR A 192 -13.97 17.11 1.51
C TYR A 192 -12.75 16.71 0.70
N LEU A 193 -11.62 17.36 0.94
CA LEU A 193 -10.32 16.98 0.39
C LEU A 193 -9.21 17.53 1.27
N VAL A 194 -8.56 16.65 2.01
CA VAL A 194 -7.42 16.94 2.85
C VAL A 194 -6.30 15.94 2.61
N VAL A 195 -5.09 16.31 3.02
CA VAL A 195 -3.95 15.41 3.04
C VAL A 195 -3.55 15.19 4.50
N GLU A 196 -3.52 13.94 4.92
CA GLU A 196 -2.94 13.54 6.20
C GLU A 196 -1.46 13.20 5.99
N ALA A 197 -0.60 13.73 6.85
CA ALA A 197 0.80 13.41 6.95
C ALA A 197 1.04 12.76 8.33
N ALA A 198 1.28 11.45 8.36
CA ALA A 198 1.71 10.76 9.57
C ALA A 198 3.19 11.08 9.83
N LEU A 199 3.52 11.45 11.05
CA LEU A 199 4.88 11.82 11.43
C LEU A 199 5.58 10.67 12.15
N THR A 200 6.88 10.48 11.87
CA THR A 200 7.73 9.61 12.68
C THR A 200 7.75 10.14 14.11
N THR A 201 7.25 9.36 15.05
CA THR A 201 7.33 9.73 16.47
C THR A 201 8.79 9.73 16.87
N GLY A 202 9.37 10.91 17.03
CA GLY A 202 10.76 11.06 17.49
C GLY A 202 10.96 10.34 18.81
N SER A 203 11.92 9.43 18.87
CA SER A 203 12.39 8.92 20.15
C SER A 203 13.01 10.09 20.89
N ASP A 204 12.35 10.59 21.93
CA ASP A 204 12.92 11.53 22.87
C ASP A 204 14.22 10.97 23.46
N THR A 205 15.34 11.40 22.92
CA THR A 205 16.62 11.30 23.61
C THR A 205 16.74 12.48 24.56
N ASP A 206 16.22 12.31 25.77
CA ASP A 206 16.57 13.17 26.89
C ASP A 206 17.97 12.80 27.40
N PRO A 207 18.92 13.73 27.45
CA PRO A 207 20.22 13.48 28.06
C PRO A 207 20.18 13.72 29.58
N GLY A 208 19.89 12.66 30.32
CA GLY A 208 20.39 12.42 31.64
C GLY A 208 19.97 13.32 32.79
N ASP A 209 19.31 12.76 33.76
CA ASP A 209 19.87 12.74 35.12
C ASP A 209 19.26 11.59 35.94
N GLY A 210 20.08 11.02 36.80
CA GLY A 210 19.87 9.74 37.45
C GLY A 210 18.91 9.75 38.63
N ASP A 211 18.62 8.50 38.97
CA ASP A 211 18.26 7.95 40.29
C ASP A 211 16.75 7.94 40.64
N ASP A 212 16.24 6.82 40.75
CA ASP A 212 15.63 6.07 41.86
C ASP A 212 14.41 5.23 41.45
N SER A 213 14.50 4.01 41.89
CA SER A 213 13.55 2.92 42.09
C SER A 213 12.04 3.26 42.16
N GLY A 214 11.22 2.52 41.39
CA GLY A 214 9.84 2.24 41.82
C GLY A 214 8.83 1.92 40.73
N ASP A 215 8.52 0.66 40.64
CA ASP A 215 7.27 0.04 40.16
C ASP A 215 6.72 0.41 38.77
N GLY A 216 6.74 -0.63 37.96
CA GLY A 216 6.26 -0.70 36.61
C GLY A 216 4.80 -0.29 36.39
N ASN A 217 4.64 0.45 35.37
CA ASN A 217 3.63 0.28 34.33
C ASN A 217 4.20 0.95 33.07
N GLY A 218 4.80 0.15 32.21
CA GLY A 218 5.28 0.62 30.93
C GLY A 218 4.13 0.69 29.95
N ASP A 219 3.71 1.88 29.56
CA ASP A 219 3.05 2.09 28.29
C ASP A 219 4.18 2.18 27.23
N GLY A 220 4.69 1.00 26.89
CA GLY A 220 5.46 0.79 25.67
C GLY A 220 4.48 0.68 24.51
N ASN A 221 4.81 1.30 23.41
CA ASN A 221 4.23 1.03 22.11
C ASN A 221 4.19 -0.50 21.91
N THR A 222 3.05 -1.13 22.23
CA THR A 222 2.89 -2.56 22.07
C THR A 222 2.59 -2.80 20.61
N GLN A 223 3.61 -3.18 19.87
CA GLN A 223 3.50 -3.81 18.56
C GLN A 223 2.34 -4.82 18.64
N THR A 224 1.32 -4.62 17.83
CA THR A 224 0.00 -5.28 18.04
C THR A 224 -0.18 -6.54 17.19
N TRP A 225 0.83 -6.94 16.41
CA TRP A 225 0.78 -8.14 15.56
C TRP A 225 1.63 -9.28 16.13
N TRP A 226 1.37 -10.49 15.64
CA TRP A 226 2.01 -11.71 16.06
C TRP A 226 3.50 -11.74 15.72
N GLN A 227 4.34 -12.02 16.70
CA GLN A 227 5.81 -12.08 16.58
C GLN A 227 6.32 -13.38 17.19
N PRO A 228 6.40 -14.45 16.39
CA PRO A 228 6.85 -15.74 16.89
C PRO A 228 8.36 -15.77 17.09
N SER A 229 8.77 -16.48 18.15
CA SER A 229 10.17 -16.68 18.51
C SER A 229 10.54 -18.16 18.54
N PRO A 230 11.82 -18.50 18.45
CA PRO A 230 12.29 -19.89 18.63
C PRO A 230 11.90 -20.51 19.97
N ALA A 231 11.73 -19.66 21.03
CA ALA A 231 11.34 -20.12 22.37
C ALA A 231 9.88 -20.57 22.46
N ASP A 232 9.04 -20.20 21.52
CA ASP A 232 7.60 -20.55 21.54
C ASP A 232 7.36 -22.02 21.19
N ALA A 233 8.38 -22.72 20.66
CA ALA A 233 8.35 -24.13 20.31
C ALA A 233 7.11 -24.53 19.49
N LEU A 234 6.80 -23.74 18.47
CA LEU A 234 5.58 -23.82 17.69
C LEU A 234 5.52 -25.10 16.81
N THR A 235 4.33 -25.65 16.72
CA THR A 235 3.98 -26.66 15.73
C THR A 235 3.10 -26.04 14.66
N TRP A 236 3.20 -26.49 13.40
CA TRP A 236 2.51 -25.83 12.32
C TRP A 236 2.10 -26.73 11.17
N GLN A 237 1.06 -26.34 10.46
CA GLN A 237 0.58 -26.96 9.24
C GLN A 237 0.62 -25.96 8.10
N TRP A 238 1.16 -26.40 6.95
CA TRP A 238 1.14 -25.64 5.70
C TRP A 238 0.22 -26.35 4.70
N GLN A 239 -0.97 -25.80 4.48
CA GLN A 239 -1.96 -26.42 3.62
C GLN A 239 -2.59 -25.40 2.68
N LEU A 240 -2.05 -25.30 1.47
CA LEU A 240 -2.51 -24.34 0.46
C LEU A 240 -3.53 -24.94 -0.53
N GLN A 241 -3.83 -26.24 -0.43
CA GLN A 241 -4.70 -26.93 -1.36
C GLN A 241 -5.70 -27.85 -0.65
N GLY A 242 -6.94 -27.86 -1.19
CA GLY A 242 -8.02 -28.72 -0.70
C GLY A 242 -8.70 -28.19 0.57
N SER A 243 -9.70 -28.93 1.06
CA SER A 243 -10.38 -28.55 2.32
C SER A 243 -9.43 -28.68 3.51
N ILE A 244 -9.43 -27.67 4.38
CA ILE A 244 -8.55 -27.64 5.56
C ILE A 244 -8.83 -28.83 6.47
N ASP A 245 -7.77 -29.50 6.89
CA ASP A 245 -7.85 -30.65 7.81
C ASP A 245 -7.59 -30.18 9.25
N HIS A 246 -8.66 -30.04 10.04
CA HIS A 246 -8.61 -29.61 11.43
C HIS A 246 -8.11 -30.69 12.41
N SER A 247 -7.84 -31.90 11.93
CA SER A 247 -7.40 -33.00 12.79
C SER A 247 -5.99 -32.85 13.35
N PHE A 248 -5.18 -31.96 12.77
CA PHE A 248 -3.85 -31.66 13.27
C PHE A 248 -3.93 -30.76 14.49
N ASN A 249 -3.37 -31.23 15.61
CA ASN A 249 -3.28 -30.43 16.82
C ASN A 249 -1.97 -29.61 16.79
N VAL A 250 -1.96 -28.54 16.01
CA VAL A 250 -0.82 -27.63 15.83
C VAL A 250 -1.20 -26.21 16.23
N ASP A 251 -0.20 -25.38 16.48
CA ASP A 251 -0.38 -24.00 16.97
C ASP A 251 -0.67 -23.03 15.82
N VAL A 252 -0.14 -23.31 14.62
CA VAL A 252 -0.18 -22.40 13.47
C VAL A 252 -0.69 -23.14 12.23
N TYR A 253 -1.61 -22.51 11.51
CA TYR A 253 -2.01 -22.90 10.16
C TYR A 253 -1.62 -21.84 9.15
N ASP A 254 -0.91 -22.25 8.10
CA ASP A 254 -0.64 -21.44 6.94
C ASP A 254 -1.46 -21.98 5.75
N ILE A 255 -2.34 -21.11 5.24
CA ILE A 255 -3.43 -21.47 4.34
C ILE A 255 -3.54 -20.46 3.20
N ASP A 256 -4.16 -20.86 2.09
CA ASP A 256 -4.36 -19.99 0.94
C ASP A 256 -5.35 -18.85 1.26
N LEU A 257 -4.95 -17.61 0.99
CA LEU A 257 -5.75 -16.41 1.26
C LEU A 257 -7.06 -16.38 0.48
N PHE A 258 -7.04 -16.75 -0.80
CA PHE A 258 -8.20 -16.63 -1.69
C PHE A 258 -9.16 -17.79 -1.51
N ASP A 259 -8.63 -19.01 -1.45
CA ASP A 259 -9.40 -20.25 -1.44
C ASP A 259 -9.99 -20.58 -0.06
N THR A 260 -9.50 -19.94 1.01
CA THR A 260 -10.01 -20.17 2.37
C THR A 260 -11.02 -19.09 2.75
N SER A 261 -12.19 -19.46 3.25
CA SER A 261 -13.22 -18.52 3.65
C SER A 261 -12.92 -17.86 4.99
N ALA A 262 -13.46 -16.64 5.23
CA ALA A 262 -13.36 -15.98 6.53
C ALA A 262 -13.98 -16.83 7.67
N ALA A 263 -14.99 -17.63 7.38
CA ALA A 263 -15.60 -18.53 8.36
C ALA A 263 -14.67 -19.68 8.77
N GLU A 264 -13.90 -20.21 7.82
CA GLU A 264 -12.87 -21.24 8.06
C GLU A 264 -11.73 -20.68 8.91
N ILE A 265 -11.25 -19.46 8.58
CA ILE A 265 -10.24 -18.75 9.37
C ILE A 265 -10.73 -18.50 10.79
N ALA A 266 -11.97 -18.00 10.95
CA ALA A 266 -12.57 -17.79 12.26
C ALA A 266 -12.66 -19.09 13.08
N GLN A 267 -13.01 -20.23 12.44
CA GLN A 267 -13.04 -21.52 13.10
C GLN A 267 -11.66 -21.97 13.60
N LEU A 268 -10.60 -21.83 12.78
CA LEU A 268 -9.23 -22.14 13.21
C LEU A 268 -8.82 -21.28 14.42
N LYS A 269 -9.18 -19.99 14.41
CA LYS A 269 -8.90 -19.06 15.50
C LYS A 269 -9.69 -19.40 16.77
N ASP A 270 -10.96 -19.81 16.65
CA ASP A 270 -11.78 -20.30 17.77
C ASP A 270 -11.21 -21.59 18.38
N GLU A 271 -10.49 -22.39 17.59
CA GLU A 271 -9.74 -23.58 18.04
C GLU A 271 -8.39 -23.19 18.70
N GLY A 272 -8.06 -21.90 18.79
CA GLY A 272 -6.83 -21.37 19.39
C GLY A 272 -5.62 -21.34 18.47
N ARG A 273 -5.82 -21.41 17.14
CA ARG A 273 -4.75 -21.40 16.16
C ARG A 273 -4.38 -19.98 15.73
N VAL A 274 -3.10 -19.75 15.46
CA VAL A 274 -2.64 -18.60 14.66
C VAL A 274 -2.84 -18.94 13.18
N VAL A 275 -3.35 -18.00 12.41
CA VAL A 275 -3.62 -18.20 10.99
C VAL A 275 -2.76 -17.27 10.13
N ILE A 276 -1.87 -17.88 9.36
CA ILE A 276 -1.09 -17.23 8.29
C ILE A 276 -1.86 -17.38 6.98
N CYS A 277 -1.91 -16.34 6.18
CA CYS A 277 -2.58 -16.34 4.88
C CYS A 277 -1.57 -16.14 3.76
N TYR A 278 -1.39 -17.20 2.95
CA TYR A 278 -0.52 -17.24 1.78
C TYR A 278 -1.12 -16.49 0.60
N PHE A 279 -0.30 -15.73 -0.11
CA PHE A 279 -0.58 -15.23 -1.45
C PHE A 279 0.72 -14.99 -2.21
N SER A 280 0.73 -15.13 -3.54
CA SER A 280 1.91 -14.75 -4.32
C SER A 280 2.03 -13.24 -4.42
N ALA A 281 3.19 -12.68 -4.09
CA ALA A 281 3.49 -11.24 -4.21
C ALA A 281 4.48 -10.93 -5.35
N GLY A 282 5.26 -11.93 -5.78
CA GLY A 282 6.23 -11.78 -6.87
C GLY A 282 5.76 -12.31 -8.21
N THR A 283 4.62 -13.01 -8.26
CA THR A 283 4.07 -13.54 -9.51
C THR A 283 2.59 -13.23 -9.71
N TYR A 284 2.19 -13.28 -10.97
CA TYR A 284 0.81 -13.25 -11.43
C TYR A 284 0.28 -14.67 -11.59
N GLU A 285 -0.85 -14.93 -10.96
CA GLU A 285 -1.60 -16.17 -11.02
C GLU A 285 -2.93 -15.92 -11.76
N GLY A 286 -3.07 -16.50 -12.97
CA GLY A 286 -4.20 -16.21 -13.86
C GLY A 286 -5.57 -16.75 -13.38
N TRP A 287 -5.57 -17.58 -12.34
CA TRP A 287 -6.77 -18.18 -11.73
C TRP A 287 -7.30 -17.43 -10.51
N ARG A 288 -6.56 -16.43 -9.96
CA ARG A 288 -7.01 -15.63 -8.82
C ARG A 288 -8.14 -14.68 -9.22
N GLU A 289 -9.03 -14.39 -8.29
CA GLU A 289 -10.19 -13.54 -8.55
C GLU A 289 -9.80 -12.12 -9.02
N ASP A 290 -8.66 -11.63 -8.52
CA ASP A 290 -8.12 -10.29 -8.82
C ASP A 290 -7.27 -10.21 -10.11
N TRP A 291 -7.11 -11.30 -10.86
CA TRP A 291 -6.23 -11.38 -12.03
C TRP A 291 -6.41 -10.23 -13.04
N ARG A 292 -7.65 -9.72 -13.19
CA ARG A 292 -7.95 -8.64 -14.15
C ARG A 292 -7.28 -7.32 -13.78
N GLN A 293 -6.97 -7.09 -12.51
CA GLN A 293 -6.34 -5.85 -12.05
C GLN A 293 -4.95 -5.67 -12.66
N PHE A 294 -4.21 -6.76 -12.86
CA PHE A 294 -2.88 -6.72 -13.51
C PHE A 294 -2.94 -6.24 -14.97
N PHE A 295 -4.07 -6.35 -15.63
CA PHE A 295 -4.27 -5.90 -17.02
C PHE A 295 -4.84 -4.49 -17.12
N SER A 296 -5.29 -3.88 -16.05
CA SER A 296 -5.84 -2.53 -16.05
C SER A 296 -4.84 -1.46 -16.49
N PHE A 297 -3.55 -1.78 -16.46
CA PHE A 297 -2.44 -0.90 -16.85
C PHE A 297 -2.02 -1.06 -18.32
N ILE A 298 -2.56 -2.03 -19.04
CA ILE A 298 -2.25 -2.30 -20.46
C ILE A 298 -3.28 -1.56 -21.30
N THR A 299 -2.86 -0.50 -21.97
CA THR A 299 -3.75 0.43 -22.72
C THR A 299 -3.90 0.08 -24.19
N ASP A 300 -3.27 -0.99 -24.70
CA ASP A 300 -3.35 -1.39 -26.10
C ASP A 300 -3.64 -2.88 -26.27
N ASP A 301 -4.29 -3.26 -27.36
CA ASP A 301 -4.61 -4.64 -27.74
C ASP A 301 -3.37 -5.48 -28.12
N SER A 302 -2.19 -4.90 -28.14
CA SER A 302 -0.93 -5.56 -28.52
C SER A 302 -0.21 -6.20 -27.34
N TYR A 303 -0.94 -6.82 -26.40
CA TYR A 303 -0.35 -7.56 -25.29
C TYR A 303 0.54 -8.71 -25.80
N ASN A 304 1.86 -8.59 -25.63
CA ASN A 304 2.85 -9.59 -26.02
C ASN A 304 3.48 -10.36 -24.86
N GLY A 305 2.89 -10.29 -23.67
CA GLY A 305 3.30 -11.05 -22.50
C GLY A 305 4.46 -10.48 -21.66
N ASN A 306 5.16 -9.46 -22.14
CA ASN A 306 6.33 -8.88 -21.47
C ASN A 306 6.20 -7.37 -21.22
N LYS A 307 4.99 -6.83 -21.19
CA LYS A 307 4.75 -5.44 -20.77
C LYS A 307 4.54 -5.36 -19.26
N PRO A 308 4.95 -4.26 -18.61
CA PRO A 308 4.66 -4.07 -17.20
C PRO A 308 3.15 -4.29 -16.91
N PRO A 309 2.80 -4.95 -15.81
CA PRO A 309 3.69 -5.32 -14.71
C PRO A 309 4.41 -6.68 -14.88
N PHE A 310 4.35 -7.32 -16.05
CA PHE A 310 4.91 -8.66 -16.25
C PHE A 310 6.40 -8.61 -16.61
N ALA A 311 7.18 -9.49 -15.98
CA ALA A 311 8.62 -9.58 -16.12
C ALA A 311 9.09 -10.83 -16.88
N GLY A 312 8.25 -11.87 -16.95
CA GLY A 312 8.58 -13.12 -17.62
C GLY A 312 7.64 -14.26 -17.24
N LYS A 313 7.81 -15.42 -17.85
CA LYS A 313 7.05 -16.63 -17.50
C LYS A 313 7.84 -17.47 -16.49
N MET A 314 7.19 -17.99 -15.46
CA MET A 314 7.75 -18.98 -14.57
C MET A 314 7.78 -20.34 -15.27
N ASP A 315 8.90 -21.06 -15.21
CA ASP A 315 9.09 -22.27 -16.03
C ASP A 315 8.27 -23.47 -15.53
N ASP A 316 8.18 -23.66 -14.21
CA ASP A 316 7.59 -24.86 -13.58
C ASP A 316 6.12 -24.68 -13.19
N TRP A 317 5.60 -23.42 -13.21
CA TRP A 317 4.25 -23.08 -12.81
C TRP A 317 3.53 -22.28 -13.90
N ASP A 318 2.21 -22.32 -13.97
CA ASP A 318 1.43 -21.50 -14.90
C ASP A 318 1.28 -20.05 -14.42
N GLU A 319 2.42 -19.47 -14.03
CA GLU A 319 2.55 -18.15 -13.44
C GLU A 319 3.46 -17.24 -14.27
N ARG A 320 3.46 -15.96 -13.93
CA ARG A 320 4.34 -14.98 -14.54
C ARG A 320 5.00 -14.12 -13.46
N TRP A 321 6.31 -14.00 -13.55
CA TRP A 321 7.05 -13.04 -12.74
C TRP A 321 6.55 -11.62 -12.96
N LEU A 322 6.53 -10.84 -11.89
CA LEU A 322 6.16 -9.43 -11.90
C LEU A 322 7.41 -8.54 -11.93
N ASP A 323 7.31 -7.38 -12.58
CA ASP A 323 8.33 -6.35 -12.47
C ASP A 323 8.15 -5.61 -11.14
N ILE A 324 8.77 -6.12 -10.09
CA ILE A 324 8.65 -5.62 -8.72
C ILE A 324 9.17 -4.19 -8.53
N ARG A 325 9.88 -3.63 -9.52
CA ARG A 325 10.23 -2.20 -9.53
C ARG A 325 9.02 -1.30 -9.72
N ARG A 326 7.92 -1.88 -10.19
CA ARG A 326 6.68 -1.17 -10.51
C ARG A 326 5.69 -1.22 -9.35
N ILE A 327 6.15 -0.83 -8.15
CA ILE A 327 5.29 -0.67 -6.97
C ILE A 327 4.10 0.27 -7.29
N ASP A 328 4.31 1.25 -8.17
CA ASP A 328 3.26 2.14 -8.68
C ASP A 328 2.09 1.41 -9.38
N LEU A 329 2.32 0.22 -9.92
CA LEU A 329 1.30 -0.62 -10.54
C LEU A 329 0.86 -1.77 -9.64
N LEU A 330 1.80 -2.38 -8.93
CA LEU A 330 1.56 -3.54 -8.09
C LEU A 330 0.97 -3.17 -6.72
N GLY A 331 1.34 -2.00 -6.20
CA GLY A 331 0.95 -1.55 -4.87
C GLY A 331 -0.56 -1.62 -4.61
N PRO A 332 -1.42 -1.06 -5.45
CA PRO A 332 -2.87 -1.16 -5.25
C PRO A 332 -3.39 -2.61 -5.21
N ILE A 333 -2.75 -3.54 -5.93
CA ILE A 333 -3.15 -4.95 -5.97
C ILE A 333 -2.70 -5.66 -4.68
N MET A 334 -1.42 -5.46 -4.29
CA MET A 334 -0.87 -6.09 -3.08
C MET A 334 -1.53 -5.54 -1.82
N ASN A 335 -1.81 -4.24 -1.78
CA ASN A 335 -2.56 -3.63 -0.69
C ASN A 335 -3.96 -4.23 -0.57
N ALA A 336 -4.68 -4.43 -1.69
CA ALA A 336 -5.97 -5.10 -1.67
C ALA A 336 -5.88 -6.56 -1.17
N ARG A 337 -4.78 -7.29 -1.46
CA ARG A 337 -4.53 -8.64 -0.92
C ARG A 337 -4.29 -8.60 0.60
N LEU A 338 -3.51 -7.62 1.09
CA LEU A 338 -3.31 -7.40 2.52
C LEU A 338 -4.60 -6.99 3.23
N ASP A 339 -5.40 -6.11 2.62
CA ASP A 339 -6.71 -5.71 3.13
C ASP A 339 -7.66 -6.91 3.24
N LEU A 340 -7.67 -7.78 2.21
CA LEU A 340 -8.43 -9.04 2.21
C LEU A 340 -7.98 -9.97 3.34
N ALA A 341 -6.66 -10.10 3.58
CA ALA A 341 -6.13 -10.90 4.69
C ALA A 341 -6.63 -10.36 6.04
N LYS A 342 -6.56 -9.04 6.23
CA LYS A 342 -7.08 -8.37 7.43
C LYS A 342 -8.59 -8.57 7.58
N GLU A 343 -9.35 -8.38 6.52
CA GLU A 343 -10.82 -8.55 6.51
C GLU A 343 -11.22 -9.98 6.86
N LYS A 344 -10.52 -10.98 6.30
CA LYS A 344 -10.76 -12.40 6.60
C LYS A 344 -10.35 -12.81 8.01
N GLY A 345 -9.56 -11.97 8.71
CA GLY A 345 -9.14 -12.18 10.10
C GLY A 345 -7.84 -12.97 10.25
N CYS A 346 -6.96 -12.97 9.23
CA CYS A 346 -5.62 -13.53 9.33
C CYS A 346 -4.81 -12.80 10.41
N ASP A 347 -3.92 -13.52 11.08
CA ASP A 347 -2.97 -12.96 12.06
C ASP A 347 -1.66 -12.55 11.38
N ALA A 348 -1.32 -13.25 10.29
CA ALA A 348 -0.09 -13.07 9.55
C ALA A 348 -0.30 -13.33 8.06
N VAL A 349 0.70 -12.93 7.26
CA VAL A 349 0.74 -13.21 5.82
C VAL A 349 2.07 -13.85 5.41
N GLU A 350 1.99 -14.78 4.45
CA GLU A 350 3.10 -15.36 3.70
C GLU A 350 3.05 -14.86 2.25
N PRO A 351 3.72 -13.75 1.91
CA PRO A 351 3.89 -13.36 0.51
C PRO A 351 4.95 -14.22 -0.17
N ASP A 352 4.58 -14.88 -1.25
CA ASP A 352 5.45 -15.81 -1.98
C ASP A 352 6.12 -15.16 -3.20
N ASN A 353 7.16 -15.83 -3.72
CA ASN A 353 7.94 -15.42 -4.89
C ASN A 353 8.68 -14.07 -4.68
N MET A 354 9.25 -13.91 -3.49
CA MET A 354 9.91 -12.68 -3.04
C MET A 354 11.41 -12.60 -3.38
N ASP A 355 11.87 -13.36 -4.38
CA ASP A 355 13.27 -13.56 -4.74
C ASP A 355 13.53 -13.54 -6.27
N ALA A 356 12.71 -12.81 -7.02
CA ALA A 356 12.75 -12.74 -8.48
C ALA A 356 14.13 -12.30 -9.06
N TRP A 357 14.96 -11.62 -8.28
CA TRP A 357 16.28 -11.11 -8.66
C TRP A 357 17.39 -12.17 -8.66
N THR A 358 17.16 -13.31 -8.01
CA THR A 358 18.18 -14.35 -7.82
C THR A 358 18.68 -14.92 -9.15
N PRO A 359 19.94 -15.40 -9.22
CA PRO A 359 20.46 -16.00 -10.45
C PRO A 359 19.62 -17.16 -11.00
N ASP A 360 18.97 -17.91 -10.14
CA ASP A 360 18.13 -19.06 -10.53
C ASP A 360 16.85 -18.60 -11.25
N ASN A 361 16.32 -17.44 -10.85
CA ASN A 361 15.13 -16.85 -11.46
C ASN A 361 15.45 -15.90 -12.63
N ALA A 362 16.68 -15.39 -12.74
CA ALA A 362 17.08 -14.36 -13.70
C ALA A 362 16.87 -14.77 -15.18
N SER A 363 16.89 -16.07 -15.51
CA SER A 363 16.63 -16.54 -16.86
C SER A 363 15.14 -16.44 -17.23
N ALA A 364 14.26 -16.59 -16.26
CA ALA A 364 12.82 -16.47 -16.42
C ALA A 364 12.35 -15.02 -16.34
N VAL A 365 13.04 -14.17 -15.53
CA VAL A 365 12.80 -12.73 -15.41
C VAL A 365 13.51 -11.98 -16.52
N ASN A 366 12.82 -11.75 -17.63
CA ASN A 366 13.38 -11.14 -18.85
C ASN A 366 13.11 -9.63 -18.89
N LEU A 367 13.83 -8.87 -18.06
CA LEU A 367 13.75 -7.41 -17.99
C LEU A 367 15.03 -6.73 -18.47
N SER A 368 14.89 -5.52 -19.01
CA SER A 368 16.02 -4.69 -19.41
C SER A 368 15.81 -3.24 -18.93
N PRO A 369 16.63 -2.72 -17.98
CA PRO A 369 17.69 -3.45 -17.27
C PRO A 369 17.15 -4.59 -16.42
N ALA A 370 18.00 -5.57 -16.08
CA ALA A 370 17.65 -6.69 -15.19
C ALA A 370 17.29 -6.18 -13.79
N LEU A 371 16.55 -6.99 -13.03
CA LEU A 371 16.33 -6.76 -11.59
C LEU A 371 17.66 -6.82 -10.84
N THR A 372 17.78 -5.97 -9.85
CA THR A 372 18.91 -5.95 -8.91
C THR A 372 18.48 -6.42 -7.53
N GLY A 373 19.44 -6.83 -6.69
CA GLY A 373 19.15 -7.14 -5.29
C GLY A 373 18.56 -5.94 -4.52
N GLU A 374 18.95 -4.72 -4.88
CA GLU A 374 18.38 -3.50 -4.30
C GLU A 374 16.90 -3.29 -4.69
N ASP A 375 16.52 -3.67 -5.92
CA ASP A 375 15.11 -3.64 -6.34
C ASP A 375 14.28 -4.61 -5.50
N GLN A 376 14.81 -5.80 -5.24
CA GLN A 376 14.14 -6.81 -4.43
C GLN A 376 14.01 -6.36 -2.96
N ILE A 377 15.11 -5.91 -2.35
CA ILE A 377 15.07 -5.39 -0.96
C ILE A 377 14.03 -4.28 -0.83
N ARG A 378 14.00 -3.31 -1.75
CA ARG A 378 13.03 -2.21 -1.71
C ARG A 378 11.58 -2.72 -1.79
N TYR A 379 11.30 -3.70 -2.64
CA TYR A 379 9.97 -4.28 -2.75
C TYR A 379 9.58 -5.07 -1.51
N ASN A 380 10.51 -5.88 -0.99
CA ASN A 380 10.29 -6.71 0.20
C ASN A 380 10.05 -5.83 1.44
N GLN A 381 10.85 -4.78 1.64
CA GLN A 381 10.66 -3.82 2.73
C GLN A 381 9.31 -3.10 2.61
N TRP A 382 9.00 -2.58 1.43
CA TRP A 382 7.72 -1.91 1.19
C TRP A 382 6.53 -2.82 1.55
N LEU A 383 6.55 -4.09 1.15
CA LEU A 383 5.44 -5.01 1.43
C LEU A 383 5.33 -5.33 2.93
N ALA A 384 6.47 -5.40 3.63
CA ALA A 384 6.50 -5.60 5.08
C ALA A 384 5.88 -4.39 5.81
N ASP A 385 6.24 -3.17 5.42
CA ASP A 385 5.68 -1.93 5.98
C ASP A 385 4.16 -1.86 5.77
N GLU A 386 3.67 -2.24 4.58
CA GLU A 386 2.23 -2.28 4.27
C GLU A 386 1.46 -3.35 5.08
N ALA A 387 2.09 -4.50 5.38
CA ALA A 387 1.49 -5.50 6.26
C ALA A 387 1.41 -5.01 7.71
N HIS A 388 2.48 -4.40 8.21
CA HIS A 388 2.54 -3.84 9.55
C HIS A 388 1.56 -2.68 9.75
N ALA A 389 1.39 -1.81 8.75
CA ALA A 389 0.40 -0.73 8.77
C ALA A 389 -1.04 -1.24 8.96
N ARG A 390 -1.30 -2.51 8.60
CA ARG A 390 -2.58 -3.20 8.80
C ARG A 390 -2.65 -4.02 10.09
N GLY A 391 -1.57 -4.05 10.87
CA GLY A 391 -1.43 -4.88 12.06
C GLY A 391 -1.36 -6.38 11.73
N LEU A 392 -0.82 -6.74 10.55
CA LEU A 392 -0.54 -8.10 10.13
C LEU A 392 0.93 -8.43 10.38
N SER A 393 1.22 -9.57 10.95
CA SER A 393 2.56 -10.15 10.95
C SER A 393 2.94 -10.61 9.54
N ILE A 394 4.22 -10.58 9.20
CA ILE A 394 4.69 -10.96 7.87
C ILE A 394 5.93 -11.84 7.91
N GLY A 395 5.93 -12.90 7.09
CA GLY A 395 7.04 -13.83 6.92
C GLY A 395 7.85 -13.56 5.66
N LEU A 396 9.16 -13.62 5.76
CA LEU A 396 10.05 -13.60 4.59
C LEU A 396 10.09 -14.99 3.96
N LYS A 397 9.60 -15.11 2.71
CA LYS A 397 9.68 -16.35 1.95
C LYS A 397 11.00 -16.43 1.20
N ASN A 398 11.77 -17.50 1.44
CA ASN A 398 13.06 -17.77 0.76
C ASN A 398 14.03 -16.55 0.80
N ASP A 399 14.43 -16.01 -0.35
CA ASP A 399 15.36 -14.88 -0.54
C ASP A 399 16.62 -14.95 0.36
N VAL A 400 17.26 -16.12 0.35
CA VAL A 400 18.33 -16.52 1.29
C VAL A 400 19.54 -15.58 1.24
N ASP A 401 19.81 -15.00 0.07
CA ASP A 401 20.95 -14.10 -0.13
C ASP A 401 20.75 -12.69 0.51
N GLN A 402 19.53 -12.37 0.97
CA GLN A 402 19.17 -11.05 1.50
C GLN A 402 18.68 -11.09 2.97
N LEU A 403 18.82 -12.21 3.67
CA LEU A 403 18.35 -12.39 5.06
C LEU A 403 18.87 -11.30 6.01
N ASP A 404 20.17 -10.94 5.92
CA ASP A 404 20.77 -9.90 6.75
C ASP A 404 20.14 -8.51 6.55
N ALA A 405 19.76 -8.19 5.32
CA ALA A 405 19.16 -6.90 4.97
C ALA A 405 17.66 -6.82 5.35
N LEU A 406 17.00 -7.98 5.43
CA LEU A 406 15.55 -8.04 5.60
C LEU A 406 15.09 -8.47 6.99
N VAL A 407 15.97 -9.07 7.81
CA VAL A 407 15.62 -9.57 9.15
C VAL A 407 15.00 -8.49 10.05
N ALA A 408 15.38 -7.22 9.89
CA ALA A 408 14.81 -6.13 10.68
C ALA A 408 13.34 -5.81 10.33
N HIS A 409 12.94 -6.10 9.10
CA HIS A 409 11.63 -5.74 8.54
C HIS A 409 10.57 -6.86 8.63
N TYR A 410 11.00 -8.12 8.81
CA TYR A 410 10.12 -9.28 8.84
C TYR A 410 10.03 -9.87 10.24
N ASP A 411 8.87 -10.41 10.61
CA ASP A 411 8.62 -10.93 11.95
C ASP A 411 9.09 -12.38 12.12
N TRP A 412 9.12 -13.11 11.02
CA TRP A 412 9.53 -14.51 10.92
C TRP A 412 9.99 -14.82 9.49
N ALA A 413 10.45 -16.04 9.24
CA ALA A 413 10.80 -16.49 7.90
C ALA A 413 10.19 -17.86 7.59
N LEU A 414 10.00 -18.14 6.30
CA LEU A 414 9.63 -19.45 5.79
C LEU A 414 10.53 -19.82 4.61
N ASN A 415 11.09 -21.03 4.67
CA ASN A 415 11.94 -21.52 3.60
C ASN A 415 11.49 -22.86 3.06
N GLU A 416 11.72 -23.07 1.78
CA GLU A 416 11.59 -24.34 1.10
C GLU A 416 12.94 -24.94 0.73
N GLN A 417 13.22 -26.14 1.23
CA GLN A 417 14.35 -26.98 0.80
C GLN A 417 15.76 -26.50 1.21
N CYS A 418 15.92 -25.65 2.23
CA CYS A 418 17.26 -25.18 2.61
C CYS A 418 18.21 -26.30 3.06
N PHE A 419 17.73 -27.43 3.59
CA PHE A 419 18.59 -28.58 3.89
C PHE A 419 19.04 -29.31 2.61
N GLN A 420 18.18 -29.37 1.60
CA GLN A 420 18.53 -29.92 0.30
C GLN A 420 19.63 -29.09 -0.37
N TYR A 421 19.55 -27.77 -0.30
CA TYR A 421 20.50 -26.84 -0.92
C TYR A 421 21.66 -26.45 0.01
N ASN A 422 21.63 -26.90 1.29
CA ASN A 422 22.66 -26.67 2.28
C ASN A 422 22.87 -25.18 2.62
N GLU A 423 21.78 -24.45 2.81
CA GLU A 423 21.75 -23.00 3.06
C GLU A 423 20.99 -22.62 4.36
N CYS A 424 20.46 -23.59 5.13
CA CYS A 424 19.70 -23.33 6.35
C CYS A 424 20.48 -22.54 7.42
N GLU A 425 21.83 -22.62 7.44
CA GLU A 425 22.65 -21.88 8.39
C GLU A 425 22.49 -20.35 8.24
N GLY A 426 22.12 -19.88 7.03
CA GLY A 426 21.84 -18.46 6.78
C GLY A 426 20.71 -17.91 7.66
N TYR A 427 19.73 -18.73 8.00
CA TYR A 427 18.60 -18.31 8.84
C TYR A 427 18.98 -18.07 10.32
N SER A 428 20.22 -18.32 10.70
CA SER A 428 20.72 -17.98 12.03
C SER A 428 20.57 -16.49 12.36
N VAL A 429 20.50 -15.60 11.37
CA VAL A 429 20.27 -14.17 11.61
C VAL A 429 18.85 -13.91 12.17
N PHE A 430 17.85 -14.69 11.73
CA PHE A 430 16.49 -14.63 12.27
C PHE A 430 16.42 -15.19 13.69
N THR A 431 16.95 -16.40 13.92
CA THR A 431 16.92 -17.00 15.26
C THR A 431 17.72 -16.21 16.30
N GLN A 432 18.85 -15.57 15.91
CA GLN A 432 19.58 -14.64 16.75
C GLN A 432 18.85 -13.33 17.03
N ALA A 433 18.00 -12.89 16.10
CA ALA A 433 17.07 -11.76 16.29
C ALA A 433 15.82 -12.16 17.08
N ASN A 434 15.78 -13.38 17.66
CA ASN A 434 14.63 -13.95 18.36
C ASN A 434 13.37 -14.05 17.50
N LYS A 435 13.52 -14.34 16.19
CA LYS A 435 12.44 -14.51 15.23
C LYS A 435 12.35 -15.97 14.77
N ALA A 436 11.14 -16.51 14.72
CA ALA A 436 10.90 -17.88 14.29
C ALA A 436 11.26 -18.11 12.81
N VAL A 437 11.67 -19.33 12.49
CA VAL A 437 11.90 -19.76 11.12
C VAL A 437 11.16 -21.06 10.91
N PHE A 438 10.18 -21.02 10.00
CA PHE A 438 9.45 -22.17 9.53
C PHE A 438 10.06 -22.72 8.24
N GLY A 439 9.85 -24.00 7.96
CA GLY A 439 10.27 -24.49 6.67
C GLY A 439 9.91 -25.93 6.37
N VAL A 440 10.09 -26.27 5.11
CA VAL A 440 9.70 -27.58 4.59
C VAL A 440 10.77 -28.20 3.72
N GLU A 441 10.80 -29.54 3.75
CA GLU A 441 11.50 -30.36 2.77
C GLU A 441 10.52 -31.24 2.02
N TYR A 442 10.75 -31.46 0.74
CA TYR A 442 9.94 -32.36 -0.07
C TYR A 442 10.54 -33.76 -0.17
N GLN A 443 11.83 -33.88 0.09
CA GLN A 443 12.60 -35.13 -0.01
C GLN A 443 13.45 -35.33 1.25
N GLY A 444 14.20 -36.43 1.30
CA GLY A 444 15.09 -36.74 2.40
C GLY A 444 14.46 -37.56 3.52
N ASP A 445 15.32 -38.02 4.44
CA ASP A 445 14.92 -38.75 5.65
C ASP A 445 14.49 -37.77 6.76
N ILE A 446 13.26 -37.97 7.25
CA ILE A 446 12.66 -37.03 8.21
C ILE A 446 13.43 -36.92 9.53
N ASN A 447 13.98 -38.05 10.04
CA ASN A 447 14.76 -37.99 11.31
C ASN A 447 16.04 -37.16 11.14
N THR A 448 16.67 -37.27 9.95
CA THR A 448 17.87 -36.46 9.64
C THR A 448 17.51 -34.99 9.53
N ILE A 449 16.39 -34.66 8.85
CA ILE A 449 15.90 -33.30 8.70
C ILE A 449 15.61 -32.69 10.06
N CYS A 450 14.80 -33.38 10.88
CA CYS A 450 14.39 -32.86 12.19
C CYS A 450 15.56 -32.71 13.17
N THR A 451 16.52 -33.66 13.16
CA THR A 451 17.74 -33.52 13.98
C THR A 451 18.53 -32.24 13.62
N LYS A 452 18.62 -31.91 12.34
CA LYS A 452 19.29 -30.67 11.88
C LYS A 452 18.49 -29.42 12.21
N ALA A 453 17.17 -29.47 12.01
CA ALA A 453 16.27 -28.36 12.31
C ALA A 453 16.31 -28.00 13.80
N ASP A 454 16.29 -29.00 14.69
CA ASP A 454 16.41 -28.81 16.14
C ASP A 454 17.74 -28.14 16.53
N GLN A 455 18.86 -28.58 15.92
CA GLN A 455 20.18 -27.95 16.16
C GLN A 455 20.24 -26.48 15.79
N LEU A 456 19.44 -26.05 14.83
CA LEU A 456 19.37 -24.66 14.36
C LEU A 456 18.17 -23.89 14.93
N SER A 457 17.35 -24.52 15.78
CA SER A 457 16.13 -23.96 16.38
C SER A 457 15.11 -23.52 15.31
N LEU A 458 14.90 -24.37 14.31
CA LEU A 458 13.98 -24.14 13.19
C LEU A 458 12.73 -25.02 13.32
N PHE A 459 11.57 -24.51 12.94
CA PHE A 459 10.29 -25.23 12.92
C PHE A 459 10.08 -25.90 11.56
N TRP A 460 10.34 -27.22 11.48
CA TRP A 460 10.44 -27.90 10.20
C TRP A 460 9.46 -29.06 10.05
N MET A 461 9.09 -29.30 8.79
CA MET A 461 8.31 -30.47 8.44
C MET A 461 8.66 -30.98 7.04
N LYS A 462 8.21 -32.15 6.73
CA LYS A 462 8.22 -32.68 5.37
C LYS A 462 6.84 -32.58 4.75
N LYS A 463 6.77 -32.10 3.51
CA LYS A 463 5.56 -31.91 2.72
C LYS A 463 5.63 -32.65 1.39
N LYS A 464 4.53 -32.66 0.67
CA LYS A 464 4.47 -33.00 -0.76
C LYS A 464 4.20 -31.72 -1.55
N LEU A 465 4.72 -31.63 -2.77
CA LEU A 465 4.50 -30.49 -3.67
C LEU A 465 3.02 -30.18 -3.94
N SER A 466 2.11 -31.12 -3.67
CA SER A 466 0.67 -30.87 -3.78
C SER A 466 0.12 -29.96 -2.68
N LEU A 467 0.89 -29.66 -1.64
CA LEU A 467 0.55 -28.81 -0.50
C LEU A 467 -0.84 -29.04 0.11
N GLN A 468 -1.33 -30.29 0.01
CA GLN A 468 -2.53 -30.73 0.70
C GLN A 468 -2.24 -31.07 2.17
N ALA A 469 -3.21 -31.59 2.91
CA ALA A 469 -3.14 -31.85 4.35
C ALA A 469 -1.96 -32.72 4.81
N TRP A 470 -1.45 -33.63 3.99
CA TRP A 470 -0.38 -34.55 4.40
C TRP A 470 0.90 -33.81 4.84
N ARG A 471 1.40 -34.15 6.03
CA ARG A 471 2.65 -33.64 6.60
C ARG A 471 3.37 -34.71 7.43
N GLN A 472 4.65 -34.52 7.68
CA GLN A 472 5.42 -35.15 8.76
C GLN A 472 6.12 -34.00 9.51
N GLY A 473 5.59 -33.62 10.66
CA GLY A 473 6.12 -32.55 11.49
C GLY A 473 7.28 -33.04 12.35
N CYS A 474 8.26 -32.19 12.59
CA CYS A 474 9.41 -32.54 13.44
C CYS A 474 9.04 -32.75 14.92
N GLU A 475 7.92 -32.24 15.37
CA GLU A 475 7.37 -32.52 16.69
C GLU A 475 7.02 -34.00 16.94
N ASP A 476 6.92 -34.79 15.88
CA ASP A 476 6.63 -36.22 15.96
C ASP A 476 7.89 -37.11 16.02
N TYR A 477 9.11 -36.51 15.97
CA TYR A 477 10.39 -37.22 15.82
C TYR A 477 11.48 -36.83 16.88
#